data_654f119658e2b037cf1955461ae44b2f
#
_entry.id   654f119658e2b037cf1955461ae44b2f
#
_cell.length_a   1.000
_cell.length_b   1.000
_cell.length_c   1.000
_cell.angle_alpha   90.00
_cell.angle_beta   90.00
_cell.angle_gamma   90.00
#
_symmetry.space_group_name_H-M   'P 1'
#
loop_
_entity.id
_entity.type
_entity.pdbx_description
1 polymer ?
#
loop_
_entity_poly.entity_id
_entity_poly.type
_entity_poly.pdbx_seq_one_letter_code
_entity_poly.pdbx_strand_id
1 'polypeptide(L)'
;QVCCDPRLVKVDAAREVKTSAKAEAFHSFLSEELGRGRRVLVFSQFARMLALLSDELRARGVKHVTLTGASEERHKLVDSFQEGEVDVFLISLKAGGTGLTLTRADTVIHYDPWWNAAAQLQAPDRAHRIGQTQPVFVHKLDVAGSVEERMLELQQKKRALADMLFGKEVGTVRLLPDDVESLLAPLEDER
;
A
#
# COMPACT_ATOMS: atom_id res chain seq x y z
N GLN A 1 -9.09 8.66 2.15
CA GLN A 1 -8.24 8.91 3.33
C GLN A 1 -8.91 8.39 4.61
N VAL A 2 -10.22 8.62 4.83
CA VAL A 2 -10.93 8.12 6.02
C VAL A 2 -10.77 6.61 6.18
N CYS A 3 -10.92 5.84 5.10
CA CYS A 3 -10.78 4.37 5.14
C CYS A 3 -9.34 3.94 5.46
N CYS A 4 -8.33 4.74 5.11
CA CYS A 4 -6.95 4.45 5.49
C CYS A 4 -6.75 4.69 6.98
N ASP A 5 -7.10 5.89 7.44
CA ASP A 5 -7.08 6.26 8.85
C ASP A 5 -7.88 7.55 9.05
N PRO A 6 -8.83 7.61 10.02
CA PRO A 6 -9.59 8.82 10.32
C PRO A 6 -8.71 10.04 10.62
N ARG A 7 -7.55 9.84 11.25
CA ARG A 7 -6.60 10.92 11.61
C ARG A 7 -6.04 11.68 10.40
N LEU A 8 -6.20 11.15 9.18
CA LEU A 8 -5.77 11.82 7.95
C LEU A 8 -6.69 12.95 7.50
N VAL A 9 -7.93 12.98 7.99
CA VAL A 9 -8.92 13.99 7.63
C VAL A 9 -8.92 15.15 8.61
N LYS A 10 -9.24 16.35 8.11
CA LYS A 10 -9.30 17.58 8.91
C LYS A 10 -10.70 17.78 9.50
N VAL A 11 -11.15 16.83 10.31
CA VAL A 11 -12.43 16.90 11.03
C VAL A 11 -12.14 16.78 12.51
N ASP A 12 -12.77 17.60 13.36
CA ASP A 12 -12.44 17.66 14.78
C ASP A 12 -12.68 16.32 15.49
N ALA A 13 -13.78 15.62 15.16
CA ALA A 13 -14.06 14.28 15.68
C ALA A 13 -12.97 13.23 15.33
N ALA A 14 -12.25 13.41 14.23
CA ALA A 14 -11.17 12.51 13.82
C ALA A 14 -9.88 12.71 14.64
N ARG A 15 -9.72 13.85 15.33
CA ARG A 15 -8.54 14.13 16.16
C ARG A 15 -8.54 13.33 17.46
N GLU A 16 -9.70 12.90 17.93
CA GLU A 16 -9.87 12.10 19.15
C GLU A 16 -9.60 10.61 18.91
N VAL A 17 -9.55 10.18 17.64
CA VAL A 17 -9.30 8.78 17.27
C VAL A 17 -7.85 8.44 17.54
N LYS A 18 -7.60 7.46 18.41
CA LYS A 18 -6.25 7.01 18.77
C LYS A 18 -5.68 6.00 17.80
N THR A 19 -6.51 5.15 17.23
CA THR A 19 -6.14 4.09 16.28
C THR A 19 -7.29 3.81 15.33
N SER A 20 -7.03 3.06 14.27
CA SER A 20 -8.05 2.58 13.35
C SER A 20 -8.00 1.06 13.25
N ALA A 21 -9.13 0.42 12.95
CA ALA A 21 -9.19 -1.04 12.76
C ALA A 21 -8.19 -1.51 11.70
N LYS A 22 -7.99 -0.71 10.64
CA LYS A 22 -6.99 -1.01 9.60
C LYS A 22 -5.57 -0.96 10.12
N ALA A 23 -5.23 0.03 10.97
CA ALA A 23 -3.92 0.12 11.60
C ALA A 23 -3.67 -1.05 12.56
N GLU A 24 -4.68 -1.44 13.34
CA GLU A 24 -4.58 -2.61 14.23
C GLU A 24 -4.36 -3.90 13.45
N ALA A 25 -5.13 -4.13 12.40
CA ALA A 25 -4.97 -5.28 11.52
C ALA A 25 -3.59 -5.30 10.86
N PHE A 26 -3.11 -4.15 10.38
CA PHE A 26 -1.77 -3.99 9.82
C PHE A 26 -0.69 -4.39 10.82
N HIS A 27 -0.75 -3.87 12.04
CA HIS A 27 0.27 -4.16 13.06
C HIS A 27 0.27 -5.62 13.48
N SER A 28 -0.91 -6.23 13.61
CA SER A 28 -1.03 -7.67 13.92
C SER A 28 -0.39 -8.51 12.82
N PHE A 29 -0.75 -8.24 11.58
CA PHE A 29 -0.20 -8.94 10.42
C PHE A 29 1.31 -8.72 10.27
N LEU A 30 1.78 -7.46 10.39
CA LEU A 30 3.19 -7.14 10.30
C LEU A 30 4.01 -7.87 11.38
N SER A 31 3.51 -7.93 12.62
CA SER A 31 4.17 -8.63 13.73
C SER A 31 4.32 -10.12 13.44
N GLU A 32 3.31 -10.74 12.84
CA GLU A 32 3.35 -12.14 12.43
C GLU A 32 4.40 -12.38 11.33
N GLU A 33 4.43 -11.54 10.30
CA GLU A 33 5.39 -11.68 9.20
C GLU A 33 6.83 -11.45 9.68
N LEU A 34 7.06 -10.45 10.53
CA LEU A 34 8.38 -10.23 11.14
C LEU A 34 8.80 -11.38 12.05
N GLY A 35 7.85 -11.97 12.80
CA GLY A 35 8.08 -13.17 13.61
C GLY A 35 8.48 -14.38 12.79
N ARG A 36 8.07 -14.46 11.53
CA ARG A 36 8.50 -15.47 10.55
C ARG A 36 9.85 -15.15 9.89
N GLY A 37 10.49 -14.05 10.27
CA GLY A 37 11.77 -13.61 9.72
C GLY A 37 11.67 -12.92 8.35
N ARG A 38 10.47 -12.50 7.93
CA ARG A 38 10.25 -11.85 6.64
C ARG A 38 10.72 -10.40 6.61
N ARG A 39 10.96 -9.91 5.41
CA ARG A 39 11.37 -8.53 5.12
C ARG A 39 10.29 -7.84 4.31
N VAL A 40 9.77 -6.73 4.85
CA VAL A 40 8.48 -6.19 4.46
C VAL A 40 8.62 -4.83 3.81
N LEU A 41 8.07 -4.69 2.59
CA LEU A 41 7.81 -3.40 1.95
C LEU A 41 6.36 -2.99 2.19
N VAL A 42 6.14 -1.79 2.65
CA VAL A 42 4.79 -1.24 2.87
C VAL A 42 4.59 -0.04 1.95
N PHE A 43 3.63 -0.12 1.08
CA PHE A 43 3.28 0.95 0.14
C PHE A 43 2.00 1.66 0.54
N SER A 44 2.03 3.00 0.49
CA SER A 44 0.85 3.84 0.60
C SER A 44 0.91 5.01 -0.39
N GLN A 45 -0.25 5.43 -0.87
CA GLN A 45 -0.36 6.65 -1.67
C GLN A 45 -0.23 7.93 -0.83
N PHE A 46 -0.45 7.84 0.48
CA PHE A 46 -0.48 8.98 1.40
C PHE A 46 0.80 9.05 2.24
N ALA A 47 1.69 10.01 1.96
CA ALA A 47 2.89 10.24 2.77
C ALA A 47 2.56 10.48 4.25
N ARG A 48 1.42 11.12 4.56
CA ARG A 48 0.95 11.32 5.95
C ARG A 48 0.60 9.99 6.63
N MET A 49 0.07 9.01 5.89
CA MET A 49 -0.18 7.68 6.44
C MET A 49 1.12 6.99 6.80
N LEU A 50 2.12 7.07 5.92
CA LEU A 50 3.45 6.51 6.20
C LEU A 50 4.09 7.17 7.44
N ALA A 51 3.89 8.47 7.65
CA ALA A 51 4.36 9.14 8.86
C ALA A 51 3.68 8.58 10.12
N LEU A 52 2.35 8.41 10.11
CA LEU A 52 1.61 7.78 11.22
C LEU A 52 2.11 6.37 11.50
N LEU A 53 2.26 5.54 10.46
CA LEU A 53 2.79 4.18 10.61
C LEU A 53 4.22 4.19 11.14
N SER A 54 5.07 5.11 10.68
CA SER A 54 6.44 5.26 11.17
C SER A 54 6.48 5.56 12.68
N ASP A 55 5.62 6.48 13.14
CA ASP A 55 5.55 6.80 14.57
C ASP A 55 5.07 5.61 15.39
N GLU A 56 4.07 4.88 14.91
CA GLU A 56 3.55 3.68 15.56
C GLU A 56 4.57 2.52 15.58
N LEU A 57 5.30 2.31 14.49
CA LEU A 57 6.37 1.30 14.42
C LEU A 57 7.53 1.66 15.37
N ARG A 58 7.90 2.94 15.43
CA ARG A 58 8.93 3.43 16.37
C ARG A 58 8.51 3.18 17.82
N ALA A 59 7.26 3.48 18.17
CA ALA A 59 6.72 3.22 19.51
C ALA A 59 6.73 1.73 19.88
N ARG A 60 6.66 0.83 18.87
CA ARG A 60 6.73 -0.63 19.03
C ARG A 60 8.16 -1.20 18.95
N GLY A 61 9.17 -0.35 18.77
CA GLY A 61 10.57 -0.77 18.64
C GLY A 61 10.89 -1.46 17.32
N VAL A 62 10.04 -1.37 16.30
CA VAL A 62 10.25 -1.98 14.98
C VAL A 62 11.22 -1.10 14.19
N LYS A 63 12.36 -1.66 13.81
CA LYS A 63 13.36 -0.97 12.97
C LYS A 63 12.82 -0.83 11.54
N HIS A 64 12.76 0.40 11.07
CA HIS A 64 12.21 0.70 9.75
C HIS A 64 12.83 1.96 9.16
N VAL A 65 12.71 2.12 7.86
CA VAL A 65 13.01 3.35 7.11
C VAL A 65 11.80 3.78 6.30
N THR A 66 11.74 5.08 5.99
CA THR A 66 10.61 5.66 5.23
C THR A 66 11.12 6.45 4.03
N LEU A 67 10.63 6.11 2.84
CA LEU A 67 10.92 6.78 1.59
C LEU A 67 9.68 7.51 1.07
N THR A 68 9.78 8.83 0.98
CA THR A 68 8.76 9.70 0.39
C THR A 68 9.37 10.58 -0.71
N GLY A 69 8.53 11.39 -1.36
CA GLY A 69 9.03 12.37 -2.33
C GLY A 69 9.98 13.40 -1.75
N ALA A 70 9.93 13.63 -0.43
CA ALA A 70 10.80 14.58 0.29
C ALA A 70 12.12 13.95 0.81
N SER A 71 12.32 12.65 0.62
CA SER A 71 13.55 11.98 1.09
C SER A 71 14.74 12.33 0.21
N GLU A 72 15.79 12.90 0.81
CA GLU A 72 17.00 13.37 0.12
C GLU A 72 18.01 12.24 -0.11
N GLU A 73 18.26 11.40 0.92
CA GLU A 73 19.29 10.35 0.89
C GLU A 73 18.71 8.96 0.54
N ARG A 74 18.08 8.85 -0.60
CA ARG A 74 17.39 7.61 -1.04
C ARG A 74 18.28 6.38 -1.03
N HIS A 75 19.54 6.52 -1.47
CA HIS A 75 20.49 5.40 -1.51
C HIS A 75 20.78 4.86 -0.11
N LYS A 76 21.00 5.70 0.88
CA LYS A 76 21.25 5.26 2.26
C LYS A 76 20.06 4.47 2.83
N LEU A 77 18.83 4.90 2.53
CA LEU A 77 17.64 4.17 2.98
C LEU A 77 17.54 2.78 2.34
N VAL A 78 17.87 2.69 1.05
CA VAL A 78 17.92 1.41 0.31
C VAL A 78 19.01 0.52 0.87
N ASP A 79 20.22 1.06 1.07
CA ASP A 79 21.38 0.32 1.59
C ASP A 79 21.08 -0.22 2.99
N SER A 80 20.57 0.62 3.89
CA SER A 80 20.19 0.22 5.26
C SER A 80 19.19 -0.97 5.26
N PHE A 81 18.23 -0.97 4.34
CA PHE A 81 17.32 -2.11 4.18
C PHE A 81 18.02 -3.33 3.58
N GLN A 82 18.81 -3.17 2.52
CA GLN A 82 19.50 -4.27 1.84
C GLN A 82 20.58 -4.92 2.73
N GLU A 83 21.29 -4.14 3.53
CA GLU A 83 22.32 -4.60 4.48
C GLU A 83 21.75 -5.25 5.73
N GLY A 84 20.46 -5.09 5.97
CA GLY A 84 19.78 -5.76 7.07
C GLY A 84 19.73 -4.99 8.38
N GLU A 85 20.00 -3.71 8.35
CA GLU A 85 19.88 -2.85 9.53
C GLU A 85 18.42 -2.67 9.96
N VAL A 86 17.50 -2.73 8.98
CA VAL A 86 16.05 -2.59 9.18
C VAL A 86 15.29 -3.70 8.47
N ASP A 87 14.11 -4.04 8.96
CA ASP A 87 13.28 -5.13 8.46
C ASP A 87 12.04 -4.67 7.71
N VAL A 88 11.66 -3.40 7.89
CA VAL A 88 10.49 -2.78 7.26
C VAL A 88 10.89 -1.54 6.48
N PHE A 89 10.38 -1.42 5.26
CA PHE A 89 10.56 -0.24 4.43
C PHE A 89 9.20 0.34 4.04
N LEU A 90 8.90 1.52 4.56
CA LEU A 90 7.70 2.29 4.23
C LEU A 90 7.98 3.13 2.99
N ILE A 91 7.17 3.01 1.94
CA ILE A 91 7.44 3.63 0.64
C ILE A 91 6.19 4.34 0.13
N SER A 92 6.29 5.62 -0.21
CA SER A 92 5.21 6.27 -0.94
C SER A 92 5.20 5.79 -2.39
N LEU A 93 4.01 5.48 -2.94
CA LEU A 93 3.88 4.96 -4.31
C LEU A 93 4.52 5.90 -5.35
N LYS A 94 4.44 7.21 -5.14
CA LYS A 94 5.09 8.21 -6.01
C LYS A 94 6.62 8.11 -5.96
N ALA A 95 7.20 7.91 -4.78
CA ALA A 95 8.66 7.77 -4.62
C ALA A 95 9.14 6.40 -5.09
N GLY A 96 8.35 5.35 -4.90
CA GLY A 96 8.63 3.99 -5.36
C GLY A 96 8.69 3.85 -6.89
N GLY A 97 8.13 4.78 -7.67
CA GLY A 97 8.15 4.78 -9.14
C GLY A 97 9.55 4.86 -9.78
N THR A 98 10.57 5.22 -9.05
CA THR A 98 11.95 5.46 -9.54
C THR A 98 12.87 4.26 -9.36
N GLY A 99 12.67 3.17 -10.07
CA GLY A 99 13.69 2.14 -10.32
C GLY A 99 14.37 1.46 -9.12
N LEU A 100 13.81 1.54 -7.91
CA LEU A 100 14.39 0.94 -6.71
C LEU A 100 14.54 -0.58 -6.85
N THR A 101 15.65 -1.12 -6.38
CA THR A 101 15.90 -2.56 -6.28
C THR A 101 15.94 -2.94 -4.81
N LEU A 102 14.97 -3.76 -4.36
CA LEU A 102 14.75 -4.13 -2.96
C LEU A 102 14.61 -5.65 -2.84
N THR A 103 15.58 -6.38 -3.41
CA THR A 103 15.57 -7.84 -3.54
C THR A 103 15.65 -8.59 -2.21
N ARG A 104 16.01 -7.91 -1.12
CA ARG A 104 15.95 -8.49 0.22
C ARG A 104 14.51 -8.70 0.71
N ALA A 105 13.54 -7.98 0.15
CA ALA A 105 12.14 -8.11 0.55
C ALA A 105 11.51 -9.37 -0.05
N ASP A 106 10.75 -10.06 0.75
CA ASP A 106 9.92 -11.21 0.38
C ASP A 106 8.43 -10.99 0.62
N THR A 107 8.06 -9.88 1.25
CA THR A 107 6.68 -9.52 1.55
C THR A 107 6.40 -8.07 1.15
N VAL A 108 5.33 -7.86 0.41
CA VAL A 108 4.84 -6.54 -0.03
C VAL A 108 3.43 -6.32 0.52
N ILE A 109 3.22 -5.23 1.24
CA ILE A 109 1.92 -4.82 1.76
C ILE A 109 1.49 -3.53 1.07
N HIS A 110 0.36 -3.56 0.40
CA HIS A 110 -0.36 -2.36 -0.02
C HIS A 110 -1.31 -1.96 1.11
N TYR A 111 -0.98 -0.87 1.81
CA TYR A 111 -1.77 -0.38 2.93
C TYR A 111 -3.10 0.22 2.50
N ASP A 112 -3.11 0.84 1.33
CA ASP A 112 -4.30 1.40 0.70
C ASP A 112 -4.33 1.05 -0.80
N PRO A 113 -5.52 0.89 -1.40
CA PRO A 113 -5.66 0.62 -2.81
C PRO A 113 -5.21 1.84 -3.61
N TRP A 114 -4.46 1.60 -4.67
CA TRP A 114 -4.05 2.64 -5.59
C TRP A 114 -5.05 2.75 -6.74
N TRP A 115 -5.39 3.97 -7.05
CA TRP A 115 -6.30 4.28 -8.13
C TRP A 115 -5.88 3.72 -9.50
N ASN A 116 -4.59 3.82 -9.83
CA ASN A 116 -4.00 3.24 -11.03
C ASN A 116 -3.47 1.83 -10.72
N ALA A 117 -4.21 0.81 -11.15
CA ALA A 117 -3.84 -0.59 -10.96
C ALA A 117 -2.46 -0.92 -11.56
N ALA A 118 -2.05 -0.29 -12.68
CA ALA A 118 -0.75 -0.51 -13.28
C ALA A 118 0.41 -0.06 -12.36
N ALA A 119 0.26 1.09 -11.69
CA ALA A 119 1.27 1.55 -10.73
C ALA A 119 1.34 0.65 -9.49
N GLN A 120 0.21 0.07 -9.07
CA GLN A 120 0.17 -0.88 -7.97
C GLN A 120 0.88 -2.20 -8.32
N LEU A 121 0.76 -2.65 -9.56
CA LEU A 121 1.45 -3.85 -10.05
C LEU A 121 2.98 -3.67 -10.13
N GLN A 122 3.48 -2.44 -10.27
CA GLN A 122 4.92 -2.18 -10.26
C GLN A 122 5.57 -2.28 -8.88
N ALA A 123 4.80 -2.23 -7.80
CA ALA A 123 5.35 -2.29 -6.45
C ALA A 123 6.00 -3.66 -6.14
N PRO A 124 5.39 -4.82 -6.44
CA PRO A 124 6.03 -6.13 -6.30
C PRO A 124 7.31 -6.28 -7.13
N ASP A 125 7.38 -5.64 -8.30
CA ASP A 125 8.56 -5.69 -9.17
C ASP A 125 9.82 -5.07 -8.54
N ARG A 126 9.68 -4.36 -7.42
CA ARG A 126 10.81 -3.85 -6.64
C ARG A 126 11.50 -4.96 -5.84
N ALA A 127 10.72 -5.92 -5.36
CA ALA A 127 11.21 -7.10 -4.68
C ALA A 127 11.50 -8.25 -5.67
N HIS A 128 10.64 -8.42 -6.68
CA HIS A 128 10.77 -9.48 -7.69
C HIS A 128 11.65 -9.04 -8.87
N ARG A 129 12.96 -9.06 -8.68
CA ARG A 129 13.97 -8.73 -9.70
C ARG A 129 15.04 -9.82 -9.80
N ILE A 130 15.90 -9.72 -10.83
CA ILE A 130 17.09 -10.56 -10.96
C ILE A 130 17.90 -10.46 -9.66
N GLY A 131 18.12 -11.62 -9.01
CA GLY A 131 18.75 -11.73 -7.69
C GLY A 131 17.78 -12.10 -6.56
N GLN A 132 16.47 -12.07 -6.78
CA GLN A 132 15.48 -12.60 -5.83
C GLN A 132 15.38 -14.13 -5.97
N THR A 133 15.65 -14.85 -4.90
CA THR A 133 15.60 -16.32 -4.85
C THR A 133 14.40 -16.86 -4.09
N GLN A 134 13.68 -15.98 -3.39
CA GLN A 134 12.52 -16.35 -2.58
C GLN A 134 11.21 -15.91 -3.24
N PRO A 135 10.10 -16.63 -3.02
CA PRO A 135 8.79 -16.17 -3.46
C PRO A 135 8.42 -14.86 -2.76
N VAL A 136 7.89 -13.91 -3.52
CA VAL A 136 7.40 -12.63 -3.00
C VAL A 136 5.91 -12.73 -2.76
N PHE A 137 5.49 -12.49 -1.51
CA PHE A 137 4.09 -12.45 -1.09
C PHE A 137 3.56 -11.02 -1.18
N VAL A 138 2.41 -10.86 -1.80
CA VAL A 138 1.77 -9.55 -1.98
C VAL A 138 0.43 -9.54 -1.26
N HIS A 139 0.29 -8.65 -0.29
CA HIS A 139 -0.91 -8.46 0.51
C HIS A 139 -1.52 -7.09 0.26
N LYS A 140 -2.83 -7.02 0.30
CA LYS A 140 -3.60 -5.78 0.19
C LYS A 140 -4.48 -5.64 1.41
N LEU A 141 -4.49 -4.47 2.02
CA LEU A 141 -5.34 -4.15 3.14
C LEU A 141 -6.48 -3.26 2.67
N ASP A 142 -7.66 -3.82 2.60
CA ASP A 142 -8.85 -3.13 2.17
C ASP A 142 -9.90 -3.17 3.29
N VAL A 143 -10.69 -2.12 3.43
CA VAL A 143 -11.78 -2.05 4.42
C VAL A 143 -13.05 -2.56 3.77
N ALA A 144 -13.58 -3.67 4.28
CA ALA A 144 -14.85 -4.23 3.82
C ALA A 144 -15.99 -3.24 4.03
N GLY A 145 -17.00 -3.27 3.17
CA GLY A 145 -18.13 -2.36 3.21
C GLY A 145 -17.78 -0.89 2.94
N SER A 146 -16.65 -0.61 2.29
CA SER A 146 -16.17 0.76 2.08
C SER A 146 -15.96 1.10 0.60
N VAL A 147 -15.66 2.37 0.34
CA VAL A 147 -15.25 2.85 -0.99
C VAL A 147 -14.01 2.12 -1.53
N GLU A 148 -13.16 1.56 -0.66
CA GLU A 148 -11.97 0.80 -1.09
C GLU A 148 -12.36 -0.51 -1.77
N GLU A 149 -13.32 -1.23 -1.20
CA GLU A 149 -13.85 -2.47 -1.78
C GLU A 149 -14.51 -2.22 -3.15
N ARG A 150 -15.36 -1.20 -3.24
CA ARG A 150 -15.97 -0.79 -4.52
C ARG A 150 -14.95 -0.39 -5.57
N MET A 151 -13.88 0.28 -5.15
CA MET A 151 -12.81 0.66 -6.07
C MET A 151 -12.10 -0.57 -6.63
N LEU A 152 -11.90 -1.61 -5.83
CA LEU A 152 -11.34 -2.88 -6.29
C LEU A 152 -12.25 -3.59 -7.28
N GLU A 153 -13.55 -3.65 -6.99
CA GLU A 153 -14.54 -4.23 -7.92
C GLU A 153 -14.54 -3.49 -9.26
N LEU A 154 -14.53 -2.16 -9.21
CA LEU A 154 -14.47 -1.34 -10.42
C LEU A 154 -13.20 -1.59 -11.23
N GLN A 155 -12.05 -1.68 -10.55
CA GLN A 155 -10.78 -2.02 -11.19
C GLN A 155 -10.83 -3.40 -11.85
N GLN A 156 -11.42 -4.39 -11.19
CA GLN A 156 -11.57 -5.75 -11.75
C GLN A 156 -12.48 -5.75 -12.98
N LYS A 157 -13.63 -5.06 -12.92
CA LYS A 157 -14.55 -4.92 -14.07
C LYS A 157 -13.84 -4.25 -15.25
N LYS A 158 -13.12 -3.16 -15.02
CA LYS A 158 -12.37 -2.46 -16.07
C LYS A 158 -11.24 -3.29 -16.64
N ARG A 159 -10.54 -4.05 -15.81
CA ARG A 159 -9.50 -4.98 -16.28
C ARG A 159 -10.09 -6.08 -17.16
N ALA A 160 -11.19 -6.70 -16.73
CA ALA A 160 -11.87 -7.72 -17.53
C ALA A 160 -12.32 -7.18 -18.89
N LEU A 161 -12.85 -5.94 -18.92
CA LEU A 161 -13.25 -5.28 -20.18
C LEU A 161 -12.02 -4.98 -21.07
N ALA A 162 -10.93 -4.50 -20.51
CA ALA A 162 -9.70 -4.24 -21.25
C ALA A 162 -9.11 -5.54 -21.82
N ASP A 163 -9.08 -6.62 -21.04
CA ASP A 163 -8.62 -7.94 -21.48
C ASP A 163 -9.49 -8.51 -22.62
N MET A 164 -10.81 -8.25 -22.59
CA MET A 164 -11.72 -8.63 -23.68
C MET A 164 -11.49 -7.84 -24.98
N LEU A 165 -11.17 -6.54 -24.86
CA LEU A 165 -11.10 -5.64 -26.03
C LEU A 165 -9.70 -5.64 -26.68
N PHE A 166 -8.65 -5.75 -25.88
CA PHE A 166 -7.27 -5.50 -26.31
C PHE A 166 -6.31 -6.69 -26.11
N GLY A 167 -6.82 -7.84 -25.60
CA GLY A 167 -5.95 -8.92 -25.16
C GLY A 167 -5.16 -8.50 -23.90
N LYS A 168 -4.19 -9.31 -23.48
CA LYS A 168 -3.48 -9.13 -22.19
C LYS A 168 -2.58 -7.89 -22.07
N GLU A 169 -2.64 -6.91 -22.96
CA GLU A 169 -1.92 -5.65 -22.82
C GLU A 169 -2.76 -4.65 -22.01
N VAL A 170 -2.34 -4.45 -20.78
CA VAL A 170 -3.03 -3.57 -19.80
C VAL A 170 -2.77 -2.10 -20.15
N GLY A 171 -3.75 -1.44 -20.76
CA GLY A 171 -3.78 0.01 -20.92
C GLY A 171 -4.06 0.72 -19.58
N THR A 172 -3.69 1.99 -19.50
CA THR A 172 -4.01 2.84 -18.35
C THR A 172 -5.50 3.08 -18.26
N VAL A 173 -6.15 2.57 -17.23
CA VAL A 173 -7.59 2.74 -16.99
C VAL A 173 -7.82 4.10 -16.34
N ARG A 174 -8.60 4.98 -17.01
CA ARG A 174 -9.04 6.27 -16.45
C ARG A 174 -10.42 6.13 -15.84
N LEU A 175 -10.68 6.84 -14.74
CA LEU A 175 -12.02 7.03 -14.21
C LEU A 175 -12.83 7.96 -15.09
N LEU A 176 -14.05 7.54 -15.30
CA LEU A 176 -15.09 8.37 -15.88
C LEU A 176 -15.95 8.99 -14.77
N PRO A 177 -16.68 10.08 -15.02
CA PRO A 177 -17.60 10.68 -14.03
C PRO A 177 -18.59 9.67 -13.44
N ASP A 178 -19.14 8.78 -14.24
CA ASP A 178 -20.07 7.74 -13.82
C ASP A 178 -19.44 6.72 -12.83
N ASP A 179 -18.13 6.51 -12.94
CA ASP A 179 -17.40 5.66 -11.99
C ASP A 179 -17.37 6.31 -10.60
N VAL A 180 -17.28 7.65 -10.54
CA VAL A 180 -17.27 8.40 -9.27
C VAL A 180 -18.62 8.33 -8.59
N GLU A 181 -19.72 8.46 -9.35
CA GLU A 181 -21.07 8.30 -8.81
C GLU A 181 -21.29 6.89 -8.26
N SER A 182 -20.86 5.87 -8.99
CA SER A 182 -20.92 4.48 -8.54
C SER A 182 -20.12 4.22 -7.25
N LEU A 183 -18.98 4.87 -7.09
CA LEU A 183 -18.15 4.75 -5.88
C LEU A 183 -18.78 5.41 -4.64
N LEU A 184 -19.55 6.47 -4.85
CA LEU A 184 -20.18 7.25 -3.78
C LEU A 184 -21.63 6.82 -3.49
N ALA A 185 -22.21 5.94 -4.30
CA ALA A 185 -23.56 5.42 -4.07
C ALA A 185 -23.65 4.72 -2.70
N PRO A 186 -24.78 4.80 -1.99
CA PRO A 186 -24.99 4.06 -0.75
C PRO A 186 -24.75 2.55 -0.94
N LEU A 187 -24.22 1.91 0.10
CA LEU A 187 -24.15 0.44 0.13
C LEU A 187 -25.59 -0.10 0.20
N GLU A 188 -25.95 -0.97 -0.73
CA GLU A 188 -27.19 -1.72 -0.56
C GLU A 188 -26.97 -2.68 0.61
N ASP A 189 -27.80 -2.55 1.67
CA ASP A 189 -27.83 -3.52 2.76
C ASP A 189 -28.27 -4.87 2.18
N GLU A 190 -27.35 -5.77 1.95
CA GLU A 190 -27.71 -7.18 1.79
C GLU A 190 -28.29 -7.68 3.11
N ARG A 191 -29.65 -7.77 3.16
CA ARG A 191 -30.39 -8.39 4.25
C ARG A 191 -30.25 -9.90 4.20
#